data_1e3a75be532fa1a32309abc0e315e828
#
_entry.id   1e3a75be532fa1a32309abc0e315e828
#
_cell.length_a   1.000
_cell.length_b   1.000
_cell.length_c   1.000
_cell.angle_alpha   90.00
_cell.angle_beta   90.00
_cell.angle_gamma   90.00
#
_symmetry.space_group_name_H-M   'P 1'
#
loop_
_entity.id
_entity.type
_entity.pdbx_description
1 polymer ?
#
loop_
_entity_poly.entity_id
_entity_poly.type
_entity_poly.pdbx_seq_one_letter_code
_entity_poly.pdbx_strand_id
1 'polypeptide(L)'
;GVSLHKRGYRQMTVKAPITETLASALIMLTPWHKDRILVDPFCGSGTFPIEAALMAANIAPGMNRSFTAEEWVNLIPKKAWYDAMDEANDVIDRKVQVDIQGYDLNPEAVKAARQNAKDAGVDHLIHFQERAVKDLSHPKKYGFIITNPPYGERLEDKKDLPQLYREFGESFKKLDSWSAYMITSYEDAERYFGRKADKNRKIYNGMLKTYFYQFLGPKPPKRPKEPKQ
;
A
#
# COMPACT_ATOMS: atom_id res chain seq x y z
N GLY A 1 16.99 -0.39 20.28
CA GLY A 1 15.97 0.52 19.77
C GLY A 1 14.83 -0.22 19.09
N VAL A 2 13.77 0.47 18.78
CA VAL A 2 12.62 -0.07 18.04
C VAL A 2 12.97 -0.19 16.56
N SER A 3 12.62 -1.32 15.92
CA SER A 3 12.90 -1.55 14.48
C SER A 3 12.35 -0.45 13.60
N LEU A 4 13.13 0.00 12.59
CA LEU A 4 12.79 1.17 11.76
C LEU A 4 11.54 0.98 10.88
N HIS A 5 11.11 -0.25 10.60
CA HIS A 5 9.85 -0.49 9.88
C HIS A 5 8.62 -0.06 10.69
N LYS A 6 8.71 -0.02 12.02
CA LYS A 6 7.62 0.46 12.88
C LYS A 6 7.54 1.98 12.81
N ARG A 7 6.55 2.51 12.10
CA ARG A 7 6.32 3.95 11.92
C ARG A 7 5.66 4.61 13.13
N GLY A 8 5.13 3.83 14.08
CA GLY A 8 4.41 4.31 15.24
C GLY A 8 2.88 4.35 15.10
N TYR A 9 2.34 4.33 13.89
CA TYR A 9 0.88 4.41 13.67
C TYR A 9 0.15 3.07 13.84
N ARG A 10 0.84 1.93 13.64
CA ARG A 10 0.18 0.62 13.68
C ARG A 10 -0.01 0.16 15.13
N GLN A 11 -1.14 0.51 15.71
CA GLN A 11 -1.57 0.05 17.04
C GLN A 11 -2.40 -1.23 16.95
N MET A 12 -3.18 -1.37 15.86
CA MET A 12 -4.06 -2.52 15.63
C MET A 12 -3.54 -3.34 14.45
N THR A 13 -3.38 -4.65 14.65
CA THR A 13 -2.93 -5.58 13.62
C THR A 13 -3.98 -6.64 13.36
N VAL A 14 -4.10 -7.02 12.10
CA VAL A 14 -4.75 -8.26 11.65
C VAL A 14 -3.67 -9.30 11.34
N LYS A 15 -4.06 -10.55 11.08
CA LYS A 15 -3.10 -11.63 10.76
C LYS A 15 -2.16 -11.25 9.61
N ALA A 16 -0.89 -11.61 9.72
CA ALA A 16 0.15 -11.54 8.69
C ALA A 16 0.28 -10.19 7.96
N PRO A 17 0.41 -9.07 8.66
CA PRO A 17 0.56 -7.80 8.00
C PRO A 17 1.91 -7.72 7.28
N ILE A 18 1.92 -7.13 6.09
CA ILE A 18 3.17 -6.70 5.46
C ILE A 18 3.83 -5.61 6.30
N THR A 19 5.17 -5.59 6.39
CA THR A 19 5.87 -4.51 7.10
C THR A 19 5.76 -3.20 6.33
N GLU A 20 5.74 -2.08 7.03
CA GLU A 20 5.57 -0.74 6.46
C GLU A 20 6.67 -0.41 5.45
N THR A 21 7.93 -0.74 5.78
CA THR A 21 9.07 -0.52 4.87
C THR A 21 8.97 -1.35 3.59
N LEU A 22 8.49 -2.59 3.69
CA LEU A 22 8.30 -3.42 2.52
C LEU A 22 7.15 -2.88 1.65
N ALA A 23 6.04 -2.48 2.26
CA ALA A 23 4.93 -1.87 1.55
C ALA A 23 5.37 -0.61 0.80
N SER A 24 6.10 0.30 1.46
CA SER A 24 6.68 1.48 0.81
C SER A 24 7.57 1.12 -0.37
N ALA A 25 8.49 0.17 -0.19
CA ALA A 25 9.39 -0.28 -1.25
C ALA A 25 8.63 -0.85 -2.45
N LEU A 26 7.56 -1.63 -2.20
CA LEU A 26 6.73 -2.18 -3.26
C LEU A 26 5.95 -1.09 -4.02
N ILE A 27 5.43 -0.08 -3.33
CA ILE A 27 4.80 1.08 -3.97
C ILE A 27 5.82 1.79 -4.88
N MET A 28 7.04 2.03 -4.40
CA MET A 28 8.13 2.66 -5.17
C MET A 28 8.58 1.84 -6.38
N LEU A 29 8.38 0.53 -6.38
CA LEU A 29 8.65 -0.34 -7.54
C LEU A 29 7.57 -0.27 -8.61
N THR A 30 6.45 0.41 -8.35
CA THR A 30 5.38 0.66 -9.32
C THR A 30 5.52 2.05 -9.93
N PRO A 31 4.95 2.32 -11.12
CA PRO A 31 4.86 3.65 -11.67
C PRO A 31 3.67 4.45 -11.11
N TRP A 32 3.13 4.07 -9.94
CA TRP A 32 2.06 4.84 -9.32
C TRP A 32 2.53 6.24 -8.93
N HIS A 33 1.68 7.20 -9.12
CA HIS A 33 1.88 8.59 -8.72
C HIS A 33 0.57 9.16 -8.17
N LYS A 34 0.64 10.16 -7.30
CA LYS A 34 -0.48 10.72 -6.55
C LYS A 34 -1.64 11.27 -7.40
N ASP A 35 -1.43 11.52 -8.68
CA ASP A 35 -2.47 11.94 -9.64
C ASP A 35 -3.33 10.77 -10.16
N ARG A 36 -3.03 9.54 -9.75
CA ARG A 36 -3.71 8.31 -10.18
C ARG A 36 -4.30 7.58 -8.99
N ILE A 37 -5.51 7.05 -9.17
CA ILE A 37 -6.16 6.25 -8.12
C ILE A 37 -5.33 5.00 -7.79
N LEU A 38 -5.25 4.70 -6.49
CA LEU A 38 -4.71 3.47 -5.93
C LEU A 38 -5.80 2.76 -5.12
N VAL A 39 -5.96 1.47 -5.35
CA VAL A 39 -6.89 0.62 -4.59
C VAL A 39 -6.14 -0.58 -4.03
N ASP A 40 -6.35 -0.87 -2.75
CA ASP A 40 -5.97 -2.14 -2.13
C ASP A 40 -7.25 -2.90 -1.75
N PRO A 41 -7.64 -3.94 -2.53
CA PRO A 41 -8.87 -4.70 -2.28
C PRO A 41 -8.75 -5.76 -1.18
N PHE A 42 -7.59 -5.88 -0.54
CA PHE A 42 -7.31 -6.75 0.60
C PHE A 42 -6.51 -5.99 1.65
N CYS A 43 -7.00 -4.80 2.02
CA CYS A 43 -6.18 -3.81 2.73
C CYS A 43 -5.79 -4.23 4.16
N GLY A 44 -6.48 -5.19 4.77
CA GLY A 44 -6.22 -5.61 6.13
C GLY A 44 -6.21 -4.42 7.08
N SER A 45 -5.12 -4.22 7.80
CA SER A 45 -4.90 -3.06 8.70
C SER A 45 -4.51 -1.76 7.99
N GLY A 46 -4.55 -1.71 6.65
CA GLY A 46 -4.40 -0.49 5.85
C GLY A 46 -2.97 -0.13 5.46
N THR A 47 -2.01 -1.04 5.53
CA THR A 47 -0.58 -0.70 5.35
C THR A 47 -0.29 -0.06 3.99
N PHE A 48 -0.69 -0.66 2.86
CA PHE A 48 -0.46 -0.07 1.54
C PHE A 48 -1.15 1.29 1.36
N PRO A 49 -2.45 1.45 1.67
CA PRO A 49 -3.12 2.74 1.58
C PRO A 49 -2.45 3.82 2.44
N ILE A 50 -2.05 3.50 3.68
CA ILE A 50 -1.42 4.45 4.59
C ILE A 50 -0.03 4.87 4.08
N GLU A 51 0.83 3.92 3.70
CA GLU A 51 2.16 4.23 3.17
C GLU A 51 2.06 5.05 1.86
N ALA A 52 1.08 4.74 0.98
CA ALA A 52 0.83 5.53 -0.21
C ALA A 52 0.40 6.98 0.12
N ALA A 53 -0.46 7.16 1.12
CA ALA A 53 -0.91 8.49 1.57
C ALA A 53 0.24 9.30 2.18
N LEU A 54 1.08 8.67 3.02
CA LEU A 54 2.28 9.31 3.57
C LEU A 54 3.23 9.77 2.46
N MET A 55 3.48 8.92 1.45
CA MET A 55 4.28 9.28 0.27
C MET A 55 3.66 10.43 -0.54
N ALA A 56 2.34 10.37 -0.79
CA ALA A 56 1.64 11.40 -1.55
C ALA A 56 1.69 12.78 -0.87
N ALA A 57 1.57 12.80 0.45
CA ALA A 57 1.65 14.00 1.28
C ALA A 57 3.09 14.43 1.62
N ASN A 58 4.10 13.68 1.16
CA ASN A 58 5.51 13.90 1.49
C ASN A 58 5.78 13.93 3.00
N ILE A 59 5.11 13.06 3.76
CA ILE A 59 5.30 12.91 5.20
C ILE A 59 6.46 11.93 5.45
N ALA A 60 7.47 12.38 6.15
CA ALA A 60 8.63 11.55 6.49
C ALA A 60 8.21 10.41 7.44
N PRO A 61 8.63 9.16 7.19
CA PRO A 61 8.20 7.99 7.96
C PRO A 61 8.67 7.97 9.42
N GLY A 62 9.58 8.87 9.79
CA GLY A 62 10.12 9.02 11.15
C GLY A 62 9.35 9.99 12.03
N MET A 63 8.36 10.73 11.50
CA MET A 63 7.68 11.82 12.22
C MET A 63 6.94 11.38 13.49
N ASN A 64 6.40 10.15 13.49
CA ASN A 64 5.56 9.63 14.58
C ASN A 64 6.29 8.62 15.47
N ARG A 65 7.62 8.70 15.54
CA ARG A 65 8.44 7.81 16.38
C ARG A 65 9.65 8.53 16.94
N SER A 66 10.20 8.01 18.03
CA SER A 66 11.53 8.39 18.55
C SER A 66 12.63 7.47 18.01
N PHE A 67 13.84 7.94 18.11
CA PHE A 67 15.06 7.21 17.71
C PHE A 67 16.02 7.13 18.89
N THR A 68 16.62 5.97 19.14
CA THR A 68 17.64 5.80 20.19
C THR A 68 18.81 6.78 20.02
N ALA A 69 19.12 7.17 18.79
CA ALA A 69 20.18 8.13 18.51
C ALA A 69 19.90 9.55 19.05
N GLU A 70 18.67 9.89 19.38
CA GLU A 70 18.32 11.16 20.05
C GLU A 70 18.94 11.27 21.45
N GLU A 71 19.23 10.12 22.08
CA GLU A 71 19.86 10.04 23.39
C GLU A 71 21.38 10.26 23.33
N TRP A 72 21.98 10.24 22.13
CA TRP A 72 23.44 10.37 21.94
C TRP A 72 23.89 11.84 21.93
N VAL A 73 23.52 12.57 22.98
CA VAL A 73 23.70 14.02 23.06
C VAL A 73 25.18 14.47 22.98
N ASN A 74 26.13 13.59 23.27
CA ASN A 74 27.57 13.87 23.13
C ASN A 74 28.05 13.75 21.66
N LEU A 75 27.30 13.10 20.78
CA LEU A 75 27.65 12.90 19.38
C LEU A 75 26.76 13.75 18.45
N ILE A 76 25.50 13.89 18.78
CA ILE A 76 24.50 14.59 17.97
C ILE A 76 23.85 15.68 18.84
N PRO A 77 24.08 16.96 18.54
CA PRO A 77 23.40 18.03 19.26
C PRO A 77 21.89 17.92 19.13
N LYS A 78 21.14 18.15 20.22
CA LYS A 78 19.66 18.17 20.19
C LYS A 78 19.09 19.09 19.11
N LYS A 79 19.77 20.21 18.86
CA LYS A 79 19.37 21.16 17.79
C LYS A 79 19.31 20.50 16.42
N ALA A 80 20.22 19.57 16.09
CA ALA A 80 20.19 18.88 14.80
C ALA A 80 18.93 18.02 14.61
N TRP A 81 18.37 17.45 15.69
CA TRP A 81 17.10 16.74 15.65
C TRP A 81 15.93 17.68 15.43
N TYR A 82 15.89 18.83 16.12
CA TYR A 82 14.83 19.81 15.91
C TYR A 82 14.88 20.38 14.49
N ASP A 83 16.07 20.75 14.00
CA ASP A 83 16.24 21.28 12.64
C ASP A 83 15.77 20.24 11.59
N ALA A 84 16.11 18.95 11.77
CA ALA A 84 15.66 17.89 10.86
C ALA A 84 14.14 17.64 10.92
N MET A 85 13.55 17.73 12.11
CA MET A 85 12.09 17.60 12.28
C MET A 85 11.35 18.80 11.66
N ASP A 86 11.85 20.01 11.84
CA ASP A 86 11.29 21.22 11.25
C ASP A 86 11.37 21.15 9.71
N GLU A 87 12.55 20.79 9.16
CA GLU A 87 12.71 20.58 7.71
C GLU A 87 11.72 19.53 7.16
N ALA A 88 11.60 18.39 7.85
CA ALA A 88 10.66 17.34 7.44
C ALA A 88 9.20 17.81 7.50
N ASN A 89 8.85 18.65 8.48
CA ASN A 89 7.51 19.20 8.63
C ASN A 89 7.19 20.27 7.56
N ASP A 90 8.17 21.09 7.19
CA ASP A 90 8.01 22.18 6.22
C ASP A 90 7.74 21.67 4.80
N VAL A 91 8.24 20.50 4.44
CA VAL A 91 8.03 19.90 3.11
C VAL A 91 6.74 19.08 2.98
N ILE A 92 5.93 18.97 4.04
CA ILE A 92 4.64 18.25 4.00
C ILE A 92 3.66 18.99 3.07
N ASP A 93 3.16 18.27 2.08
CA ASP A 93 2.07 18.76 1.21
C ASP A 93 0.71 18.60 1.90
N ARG A 94 0.32 19.60 2.69
CA ARG A 94 -0.95 19.61 3.44
C ARG A 94 -2.19 19.82 2.56
N LYS A 95 -2.00 20.16 1.28
CA LYS A 95 -3.08 20.40 0.32
C LYS A 95 -3.15 19.33 -0.76
N VAL A 96 -2.40 18.23 -0.57
CA VAL A 96 -2.38 17.12 -1.54
C VAL A 96 -3.79 16.61 -1.83
N GLN A 97 -4.07 16.43 -3.11
CA GLN A 97 -5.27 15.77 -3.61
C GLN A 97 -4.88 14.39 -4.12
N VAL A 98 -5.43 13.35 -3.54
CA VAL A 98 -5.13 11.96 -3.92
C VAL A 98 -6.39 11.10 -3.78
N ASP A 99 -6.47 10.05 -4.60
CA ASP A 99 -7.53 9.06 -4.52
C ASP A 99 -6.93 7.70 -4.14
N ILE A 100 -7.02 7.39 -2.85
CA ILE A 100 -6.54 6.13 -2.28
C ILE A 100 -7.71 5.44 -1.61
N GLN A 101 -7.90 4.16 -1.94
CA GLN A 101 -9.01 3.38 -1.40
C GLN A 101 -8.49 2.04 -0.88
N GLY A 102 -9.00 1.62 0.26
CA GLY A 102 -8.72 0.33 0.89
C GLY A 102 -10.02 -0.42 1.14
N TYR A 103 -10.08 -1.68 0.70
CA TYR A 103 -11.23 -2.55 0.93
C TYR A 103 -10.80 -3.82 1.64
N ASP A 104 -11.67 -4.34 2.46
CA ASP A 104 -11.53 -5.66 3.06
C ASP A 104 -12.93 -6.23 3.33
N LEU A 105 -13.08 -7.54 3.28
CA LEU A 105 -14.34 -8.21 3.61
C LEU A 105 -14.57 -8.26 5.12
N ASN A 106 -13.51 -8.17 5.92
CA ASN A 106 -13.56 -8.21 7.37
C ASN A 106 -13.78 -6.80 7.95
N PRO A 107 -14.94 -6.52 8.59
CA PRO A 107 -15.24 -5.21 9.17
C PRO A 107 -14.24 -4.80 10.26
N GLU A 108 -13.68 -5.73 11.03
CA GLU A 108 -12.67 -5.43 12.05
C GLU A 108 -11.35 -5.00 11.41
N ALA A 109 -10.99 -5.55 10.24
CA ALA A 109 -9.84 -5.10 9.47
C ALA A 109 -10.04 -3.66 8.99
N VAL A 110 -11.21 -3.34 8.44
CA VAL A 110 -11.56 -1.98 7.99
C VAL A 110 -11.53 -0.98 9.15
N LYS A 111 -12.04 -1.39 10.33
CA LYS A 111 -11.99 -0.56 11.55
C LYS A 111 -10.55 -0.31 11.99
N ALA A 112 -9.71 -1.35 11.99
CA ALA A 112 -8.29 -1.23 12.31
C ALA A 112 -7.56 -0.32 11.29
N ALA A 113 -7.84 -0.45 10.00
CA ALA A 113 -7.26 0.39 8.95
C ALA A 113 -7.60 1.88 9.14
N ARG A 114 -8.86 2.19 9.45
CA ARG A 114 -9.30 3.57 9.75
C ARG A 114 -8.58 4.15 10.97
N GLN A 115 -8.47 3.36 12.06
CA GLN A 115 -7.75 3.82 13.24
C GLN A 115 -6.28 4.05 12.97
N ASN A 116 -5.60 3.11 12.30
CA ASN A 116 -4.19 3.24 11.95
C ASN A 116 -3.95 4.45 11.01
N ALA A 117 -4.85 4.73 10.06
CA ALA A 117 -4.75 5.91 9.20
C ALA A 117 -4.91 7.22 9.98
N LYS A 118 -5.81 7.24 10.97
CA LYS A 118 -5.97 8.37 11.90
C LYS A 118 -4.71 8.59 12.74
N ASP A 119 -4.14 7.51 13.28
CA ASP A 119 -2.91 7.57 14.07
C ASP A 119 -1.70 8.00 13.22
N ALA A 120 -1.73 7.71 11.91
CA ALA A 120 -0.76 8.21 10.93
C ALA A 120 -1.03 9.66 10.47
N GLY A 121 -2.18 10.25 10.79
CA GLY A 121 -2.59 11.59 10.37
C GLY A 121 -2.98 11.71 8.89
N VAL A 122 -3.36 10.61 8.23
CA VAL A 122 -3.69 10.57 6.79
C VAL A 122 -5.08 9.99 6.49
N ASP A 123 -5.93 9.83 7.49
CA ASP A 123 -7.27 9.29 7.35
C ASP A 123 -8.14 10.08 6.36
N HIS A 124 -7.97 11.38 6.28
CA HIS A 124 -8.65 12.28 5.33
C HIS A 124 -8.25 12.06 3.86
N LEU A 125 -7.16 11.34 3.59
CA LEU A 125 -6.65 11.03 2.25
C LEU A 125 -7.08 9.65 1.75
N ILE A 126 -7.72 8.82 2.60
CA ILE A 126 -7.98 7.41 2.31
C ILE A 126 -9.45 7.09 2.54
N HIS A 127 -10.09 6.44 1.55
CA HIS A 127 -11.41 5.88 1.73
C HIS A 127 -11.31 4.38 2.06
N PHE A 128 -11.76 3.99 3.26
CA PHE A 128 -11.85 2.58 3.67
C PHE A 128 -13.30 2.10 3.70
N GLN A 129 -13.54 0.92 3.10
CA GLN A 129 -14.88 0.34 3.02
C GLN A 129 -14.83 -1.18 3.18
N GLU A 130 -15.84 -1.75 3.87
CA GLU A 130 -16.13 -3.18 3.81
C GLU A 130 -16.65 -3.52 2.41
N ARG A 131 -15.88 -4.34 1.66
CA ARG A 131 -16.22 -4.69 0.29
C ARG A 131 -15.49 -5.96 -0.12
N ALA A 132 -16.22 -6.89 -0.73
CA ALA A 132 -15.64 -8.10 -1.32
C ALA A 132 -14.92 -7.76 -2.64
N VAL A 133 -13.81 -8.48 -2.92
CA VAL A 133 -13.04 -8.28 -4.16
C VAL A 133 -13.86 -8.56 -5.43
N LYS A 134 -14.84 -9.47 -5.39
CA LYS A 134 -15.75 -9.75 -6.50
C LYS A 134 -16.62 -8.55 -6.92
N ASP A 135 -16.82 -7.61 -5.99
CA ASP A 135 -17.61 -6.40 -6.20
C ASP A 135 -16.76 -5.19 -6.57
N LEU A 136 -15.45 -5.40 -6.75
CA LEU A 136 -14.51 -4.34 -7.13
C LEU A 136 -14.86 -3.81 -8.52
N SER A 137 -15.21 -2.53 -8.57
CA SER A 137 -15.50 -1.78 -9.80
C SER A 137 -15.13 -0.32 -9.60
N HIS A 138 -14.68 0.34 -10.64
CA HIS A 138 -14.33 1.76 -10.57
C HIS A 138 -14.46 2.43 -11.95
N PRO A 139 -15.06 3.64 -12.06
CA PRO A 139 -15.24 4.33 -13.34
C PRO A 139 -13.94 4.99 -13.86
N LYS A 140 -12.98 5.30 -12.99
CA LYS A 140 -11.70 5.89 -13.41
C LYS A 140 -10.87 4.90 -14.20
N LYS A 141 -10.16 5.41 -15.23
CA LYS A 141 -9.21 4.65 -16.04
C LYS A 141 -7.78 4.78 -15.50
N TYR A 142 -6.91 3.88 -15.93
CA TYR A 142 -5.48 3.89 -15.63
C TYR A 142 -5.16 3.84 -14.13
N GLY A 143 -6.00 3.22 -13.33
CA GLY A 143 -5.80 3.04 -11.90
C GLY A 143 -4.76 1.98 -11.57
N PHE A 144 -4.45 1.89 -10.28
CA PHE A 144 -3.51 0.92 -9.73
C PHE A 144 -4.17 0.09 -8.64
N ILE A 145 -3.98 -1.21 -8.71
CA ILE A 145 -4.15 -2.10 -7.57
C ILE A 145 -2.76 -2.43 -7.03
N ILE A 146 -2.53 -2.20 -5.73
CA ILE A 146 -1.31 -2.64 -5.04
C ILE A 146 -1.76 -3.33 -3.76
N THR A 147 -1.47 -4.63 -3.62
CA THR A 147 -2.14 -5.43 -2.60
C THR A 147 -1.32 -6.64 -2.11
N ASN A 148 -1.65 -7.10 -0.91
CA ASN A 148 -1.17 -8.34 -0.31
C ASN A 148 -2.37 -9.26 -0.04
N PRO A 149 -2.87 -10.00 -1.07
CA PRO A 149 -4.02 -10.87 -0.89
C PRO A 149 -3.70 -12.05 0.03
N PRO A 150 -4.69 -12.70 0.65
CA PRO A 150 -4.50 -13.90 1.43
C PRO A 150 -3.78 -14.99 0.63
N TYR A 151 -2.88 -15.72 1.28
CA TYR A 151 -2.09 -16.81 0.66
C TYR A 151 -2.15 -18.13 1.43
N GLY A 152 -3.07 -18.25 2.41
CA GLY A 152 -3.35 -19.50 3.11
C GLY A 152 -2.28 -19.90 4.12
N GLU A 153 -2.11 -19.11 5.16
CA GLU A 153 -1.22 -19.46 6.28
C GLU A 153 -1.71 -20.68 7.05
N ARG A 154 -3.01 -20.98 7.02
CA ARG A 154 -3.62 -22.17 7.60
C ARG A 154 -4.11 -23.10 6.51
N LEU A 155 -4.10 -24.42 6.80
CA LEU A 155 -4.61 -25.44 5.87
C LEU A 155 -6.08 -25.23 5.50
N GLU A 156 -6.89 -24.71 6.43
CA GLU A 156 -8.31 -24.40 6.23
C GLU A 156 -8.51 -23.27 5.22
N ASP A 157 -7.67 -22.23 5.27
CA ASP A 157 -7.75 -21.05 4.39
C ASP A 157 -7.38 -21.41 2.93
N LYS A 158 -6.59 -22.47 2.71
CA LYS A 158 -6.12 -22.86 1.36
C LYS A 158 -7.21 -23.33 0.42
N LYS A 159 -8.33 -23.82 0.94
CA LYS A 159 -9.44 -24.33 0.10
C LYS A 159 -10.15 -23.22 -0.68
N ASP A 160 -10.21 -22.03 -0.11
CA ASP A 160 -10.95 -20.91 -0.66
C ASP A 160 -10.07 -20.01 -1.57
N LEU A 161 -8.75 -20.17 -1.50
CA LEU A 161 -7.82 -19.36 -2.31
C LEU A 161 -8.08 -19.45 -3.81
N PRO A 162 -8.31 -20.63 -4.42
CA PRO A 162 -8.60 -20.72 -5.86
C PRO A 162 -9.78 -19.83 -6.27
N GLN A 163 -10.84 -19.84 -5.49
CA GLN A 163 -12.03 -19.03 -5.76
C GLN A 163 -11.75 -17.55 -5.57
N LEU A 164 -11.09 -17.17 -4.48
CA LEU A 164 -10.72 -15.77 -4.19
C LEU A 164 -9.88 -15.16 -5.31
N TYR A 165 -8.86 -15.88 -5.79
CA TYR A 165 -8.00 -15.38 -6.87
C TYR A 165 -8.72 -15.34 -8.23
N ARG A 166 -9.68 -16.24 -8.50
CA ARG A 166 -10.57 -16.12 -9.68
C ARG A 166 -11.43 -14.88 -9.60
N GLU A 167 -12.11 -14.65 -8.48
CA GLU A 167 -12.94 -13.45 -8.26
C GLU A 167 -12.14 -12.17 -8.41
N PHE A 168 -10.90 -12.16 -7.89
CA PHE A 168 -10.00 -11.03 -8.05
C PHE A 168 -9.63 -10.82 -9.53
N GLY A 169 -9.27 -11.87 -10.27
CA GLY A 169 -8.94 -11.78 -11.68
C GLY A 169 -10.13 -11.32 -12.53
N GLU A 170 -11.33 -11.84 -12.27
CA GLU A 170 -12.55 -11.44 -12.97
C GLU A 170 -12.92 -9.96 -12.72
N SER A 171 -12.74 -9.49 -11.49
CA SER A 171 -12.94 -8.08 -11.16
C SER A 171 -11.91 -7.18 -11.81
N PHE A 172 -10.64 -7.60 -11.82
CA PHE A 172 -9.57 -6.87 -12.50
C PHE A 172 -9.82 -6.73 -14.00
N LYS A 173 -10.30 -7.77 -14.67
CA LYS A 173 -10.64 -7.73 -16.11
C LYS A 173 -11.68 -6.67 -16.46
N LYS A 174 -12.56 -6.31 -15.53
CA LYS A 174 -13.60 -5.28 -15.73
C LYS A 174 -13.07 -3.85 -15.56
N LEU A 175 -11.88 -3.68 -15.00
CA LEU A 175 -11.27 -2.37 -14.77
C LEU A 175 -10.53 -1.91 -16.03
N ASP A 176 -11.05 -0.86 -16.68
CA ASP A 176 -10.50 -0.35 -17.92
C ASP A 176 -9.11 0.30 -17.69
N SER A 177 -8.10 -0.24 -18.36
CA SER A 177 -6.73 0.30 -18.38
C SER A 177 -5.98 0.24 -17.05
N TRP A 178 -6.40 -0.58 -16.09
CA TRP A 178 -5.75 -0.69 -14.79
C TRP A 178 -4.51 -1.57 -14.83
N SER A 179 -3.59 -1.30 -13.90
CA SER A 179 -2.47 -2.19 -13.57
C SER A 179 -2.68 -2.78 -12.20
N ALA A 180 -2.31 -4.06 -12.02
CA ALA A 180 -2.36 -4.72 -10.72
C ALA A 180 -0.96 -5.21 -10.30
N TYR A 181 -0.67 -5.01 -9.03
CA TYR A 181 0.57 -5.40 -8.38
C TYR A 181 0.20 -6.17 -7.12
N MET A 182 0.57 -7.44 -7.03
CA MET A 182 0.29 -8.24 -5.84
C MET A 182 1.52 -8.95 -5.32
N ILE A 183 1.71 -8.92 -3.99
CA ILE A 183 2.71 -9.72 -3.30
C ILE A 183 2.02 -10.92 -2.67
N THR A 184 2.47 -12.13 -2.99
CA THR A 184 1.89 -13.36 -2.46
C THR A 184 2.89 -14.51 -2.46
N SER A 185 2.72 -15.45 -1.54
CA SER A 185 3.42 -16.75 -1.55
C SER A 185 2.60 -17.87 -2.19
N TYR A 186 1.37 -17.58 -2.65
CA TYR A 186 0.51 -18.58 -3.27
C TYR A 186 1.04 -18.94 -4.66
N GLU A 187 1.51 -20.18 -4.81
CA GLU A 187 2.21 -20.62 -6.03
C GLU A 187 1.30 -20.63 -7.26
N ASP A 188 0.01 -20.93 -7.10
CA ASP A 188 -0.98 -20.94 -8.18
C ASP A 188 -1.63 -19.58 -8.45
N ALA A 189 -1.09 -18.48 -7.91
CA ALA A 189 -1.68 -17.14 -8.00
C ALA A 189 -2.00 -16.74 -9.45
N GLU A 190 -1.05 -16.85 -10.39
CA GLU A 190 -1.25 -16.51 -11.80
C GLU A 190 -2.33 -17.38 -12.46
N ARG A 191 -2.34 -18.67 -12.14
CA ARG A 191 -3.30 -19.64 -12.69
C ARG A 191 -4.73 -19.26 -12.36
N TYR A 192 -5.00 -18.98 -11.08
CA TYR A 192 -6.36 -18.67 -10.64
C TYR A 192 -6.75 -17.21 -10.88
N PHE A 193 -5.81 -16.27 -10.88
CA PHE A 193 -6.03 -14.90 -11.34
C PHE A 193 -6.36 -14.84 -12.84
N GLY A 194 -6.03 -15.89 -13.59
CA GLY A 194 -6.40 -16.07 -15.00
C GLY A 194 -5.60 -15.21 -15.98
N ARG A 195 -4.46 -14.71 -15.55
CA ARG A 195 -3.49 -13.99 -16.39
C ARG A 195 -2.08 -14.27 -15.93
N LYS A 196 -1.15 -14.49 -16.86
CA LYS A 196 0.27 -14.53 -16.56
C LYS A 196 0.78 -13.10 -16.31
N ALA A 197 1.62 -12.94 -15.28
CA ALA A 197 2.22 -11.65 -14.97
C ALA A 197 3.21 -11.21 -16.05
N ASP A 198 3.23 -9.92 -16.36
CA ASP A 198 4.21 -9.33 -17.29
C ASP A 198 5.61 -9.33 -16.68
N LYS A 199 5.67 -9.20 -15.35
CA LYS A 199 6.90 -9.29 -14.55
C LYS A 199 6.61 -9.89 -13.18
N ASN A 200 7.60 -10.56 -12.61
CA ASN A 200 7.59 -10.92 -11.20
C ASN A 200 8.95 -10.68 -10.56
N ARG A 201 8.96 -10.49 -9.25
CA ARG A 201 10.17 -10.36 -8.45
C ARG A 201 10.04 -11.25 -7.22
N LYS A 202 11.05 -12.08 -6.97
CA LYS A 202 11.16 -12.83 -5.71
C LYS A 202 11.53 -11.86 -4.59
N ILE A 203 10.74 -11.85 -3.53
CA ILE A 203 10.90 -10.96 -2.36
C ILE A 203 10.64 -11.79 -1.10
N TYR A 204 11.35 -11.48 -0.03
CA TYR A 204 11.09 -12.09 1.28
C TYR A 204 10.30 -11.12 2.16
N ASN A 205 9.16 -11.59 2.69
CA ASN A 205 8.41 -10.90 3.74
C ASN A 205 8.73 -11.60 5.08
N GLY A 206 9.71 -11.08 5.81
CA GLY A 206 10.33 -11.81 6.90
C GLY A 206 11.03 -13.07 6.39
N MET A 207 10.66 -14.23 6.92
CA MET A 207 11.18 -15.54 6.49
C MET A 207 10.39 -16.13 5.32
N LEU A 208 9.24 -15.55 4.97
CA LEU A 208 8.36 -16.07 3.94
C LEU A 208 8.83 -15.67 2.54
N LYS A 209 9.08 -16.66 1.69
CA LYS A 209 9.33 -16.45 0.26
C LYS A 209 8.03 -16.05 -0.44
N THR A 210 8.03 -14.88 -1.06
CA THR A 210 6.90 -14.34 -1.81
C THR A 210 7.34 -13.93 -3.21
N TYR A 211 6.37 -13.66 -4.08
CA TYR A 211 6.57 -13.07 -5.39
C TYR A 211 5.72 -11.83 -5.53
N PHE A 212 6.32 -10.78 -6.07
CA PHE A 212 5.63 -9.54 -6.44
C PHE A 212 5.31 -9.59 -7.92
N TYR A 213 4.08 -10.01 -8.22
CA TYR A 213 3.54 -10.11 -9.57
C TYR A 213 3.05 -8.76 -10.06
N GLN A 214 3.33 -8.45 -11.33
CA GLN A 214 2.97 -7.19 -11.98
C GLN A 214 2.18 -7.49 -13.25
N PHE A 215 0.92 -7.03 -13.27
CA PHE A 215 0.00 -7.14 -14.40
C PHE A 215 -0.22 -5.74 -14.95
N LEU A 216 0.45 -5.43 -16.05
CA LEU A 216 0.53 -4.07 -16.56
C LEU A 216 -0.68 -3.74 -17.45
N GLY A 217 -1.31 -2.62 -17.19
CA GLY A 217 -2.26 -1.96 -18.07
C GLY A 217 -1.55 -0.99 -19.05
N PRO A 218 -2.29 -0.46 -20.03
CA PRO A 218 -1.75 0.51 -20.96
C PRO A 218 -1.38 1.82 -20.26
N LYS A 219 -0.40 2.53 -20.82
CA LYS A 219 -0.05 3.87 -20.35
C LYS A 219 -1.16 4.86 -20.73
N PRO A 220 -1.45 5.87 -19.89
CA PRO A 220 -2.36 6.94 -20.28
C PRO A 220 -1.80 7.71 -21.48
N PRO A 221 -2.67 8.30 -22.31
CA PRO A 221 -2.24 9.15 -23.41
C PRO A 221 -1.38 10.31 -22.86
N LYS A 222 -0.38 10.70 -23.63
CA LYS A 222 0.45 11.87 -23.28
C LYS A 222 -0.44 13.11 -23.23
N ARG A 223 -0.35 13.88 -22.13
CA ARG A 223 -0.99 15.21 -22.09
C ARG A 223 -0.45 16.04 -23.25
N PRO A 224 -1.31 16.81 -23.96
CA PRO A 224 -0.81 17.82 -24.90
C PRO A 224 0.20 18.70 -24.17
N LYS A 225 1.33 18.97 -24.83
CA LYS A 225 2.26 19.98 -24.31
C LYS A 225 1.55 21.31 -24.31
N GLU A 226 1.45 21.97 -23.18
CA GLU A 226 1.01 23.36 -23.12
C GLU A 226 1.91 24.18 -24.05
N PRO A 227 1.34 25.05 -24.90
CA PRO A 227 2.16 25.92 -25.72
C PRO A 227 3.07 26.75 -24.80
N LYS A 228 4.36 26.71 -25.07
CA LYS A 228 5.32 27.57 -24.39
C LYS A 228 4.90 29.02 -24.66
N GLN A 229 4.47 29.71 -23.62
CA GLN A 229 4.33 31.18 -23.65
C GLN A 229 5.69 31.84 -23.77
#